data_3eaffbffef0af48f0d8ecbce33a2fffb
#
_entry.id   3eaffbffef0af48f0d8ecbce33a2fffb
#
_cell.length_a   1.000
_cell.length_b   1.000
_cell.length_c   1.000
_cell.angle_alpha   90.00
_cell.angle_beta   90.00
_cell.angle_gamma   90.00
#
_symmetry.space_group_name_H-M   'P 1'
#
loop_
_entity.id
_entity.type
_entity.pdbx_description
1 polymer ?
#
loop_
_entity_poly.entity_id
_entity_poly.type
_entity_poly.pdbx_seq_one_letter_code
_entity_poly.pdbx_strand_id
1 'polypeptide(L)'
;MAGNQLEKFWGFKRILTKMNAVMIDNCGGSDSQEKMEQQSKIVRDEGRRLLIFPEGHLSEVGTYHRYRKGVWHLQQEFGCPVVPVANTLGQRWNQAEWEKHAGKAHIEFLEPIPPGMEKEAFMSLLQERIESRSIELLDLENLGALNPENIGQMKENHVAAAKRLAREAEAG
;
A
#
# COMPACT_ATOMS: atom_id res chain seq x y z
N MET A 1 -6.58 2.53 7.18
CA MET A 1 -7.39 3.55 6.47
C MET A 1 -8.35 2.87 5.53
N ALA A 2 -9.55 3.36 5.38
CA ALA A 2 -10.59 2.75 4.53
C ALA A 2 -11.28 3.82 3.68
N GLY A 3 -11.69 3.45 2.45
CA GLY A 3 -12.42 4.37 1.58
C GLY A 3 -13.87 4.56 2.04
N ASN A 4 -14.41 5.77 1.89
CA ASN A 4 -15.76 6.14 2.30
C ASN A 4 -16.87 5.33 1.59
N GLN A 5 -16.58 4.69 0.45
CA GLN A 5 -17.54 3.83 -0.25
C GLN A 5 -18.04 2.66 0.61
N LEU A 6 -17.23 2.18 1.56
CA LEU A 6 -17.60 1.11 2.49
C LEU A 6 -18.67 1.55 3.50
N GLU A 7 -18.83 2.85 3.74
CA GLU A 7 -19.88 3.38 4.62
C GLU A 7 -21.30 3.15 4.08
N LYS A 8 -21.44 2.97 2.76
CA LYS A 8 -22.74 2.69 2.13
C LYS A 8 -23.34 1.36 2.56
N PHE A 9 -22.51 0.45 3.06
CA PHE A 9 -22.96 -0.83 3.61
C PHE A 9 -23.13 -0.72 5.13
N TRP A 10 -24.36 -0.76 5.60
CA TRP A 10 -24.70 -0.60 7.02
C TRP A 10 -23.87 -1.47 7.98
N GLY A 11 -23.64 -2.73 7.65
CA GLY A 11 -22.83 -3.64 8.47
C GLY A 11 -21.36 -3.23 8.54
N PHE A 12 -20.76 -2.81 7.43
CA PHE A 12 -19.37 -2.35 7.38
C PHE A 12 -19.16 -1.04 8.12
N LYS A 13 -20.08 -0.08 7.99
CA LYS A 13 -20.02 1.19 8.74
C LYS A 13 -19.89 0.94 10.24
N ARG A 14 -20.71 0.04 10.79
CA ARG A 14 -20.68 -0.31 12.22
C ARG A 14 -19.35 -0.94 12.64
N ILE A 15 -18.79 -1.82 11.82
CA ILE A 15 -17.48 -2.45 12.07
C ILE A 15 -16.38 -1.39 12.03
N LEU A 16 -16.33 -0.59 10.97
CA LEU A 16 -15.31 0.45 10.79
C LEU A 16 -15.34 1.50 11.92
N THR A 17 -16.55 1.89 12.36
CA THR A 17 -16.72 2.80 13.51
C THR A 17 -16.20 2.17 14.80
N LYS A 18 -16.50 0.89 15.06
CA LYS A 18 -15.98 0.19 16.25
C LYS A 18 -14.46 0.00 16.23
N MET A 19 -13.87 -0.14 15.04
CA MET A 19 -12.43 -0.22 14.85
C MET A 19 -11.76 1.16 14.87
N ASN A 20 -12.51 2.24 15.01
CA ASN A 20 -12.02 3.61 14.85
C ASN A 20 -11.19 3.77 13.56
N ALA A 21 -11.68 3.21 12.46
CA ALA A 21 -10.98 3.25 11.18
C ALA A 21 -10.94 4.69 10.65
N VAL A 22 -9.79 5.13 10.19
CA VAL A 22 -9.65 6.42 9.49
C VAL A 22 -10.32 6.30 8.13
N MET A 23 -11.39 7.06 7.92
CA MET A 23 -12.16 7.07 6.67
C MET A 23 -11.63 8.18 5.75
N ILE A 24 -11.31 7.82 4.51
CA ILE A 24 -10.76 8.76 3.52
C ILE A 24 -11.67 8.80 2.31
N ASP A 25 -11.93 10.00 1.83
CA ASP A 25 -12.57 10.20 0.54
C ASP A 25 -11.52 10.10 -0.58
N ASN A 26 -11.61 9.03 -1.38
CA ASN A 26 -10.69 8.78 -2.49
C ASN A 26 -10.97 9.67 -3.71
N CYS A 27 -12.08 10.42 -3.71
CA CYS A 27 -12.47 11.26 -4.85
C CYS A 27 -11.69 12.58 -4.95
N GLY A 28 -10.85 12.88 -3.95
CA GLY A 28 -9.95 14.04 -3.98
C GLY A 28 -10.64 15.37 -3.70
N GLY A 29 -9.92 16.26 -3.02
CA GLY A 29 -10.32 17.62 -2.68
C GLY A 29 -9.51 18.10 -1.48
N SER A 30 -9.38 19.41 -1.28
CA SER A 30 -8.74 20.01 -0.11
C SER A 30 -9.31 19.50 1.21
N ASP A 31 -10.63 19.31 1.25
CA ASP A 31 -11.37 18.82 2.41
C ASP A 31 -10.97 17.38 2.81
N SER A 32 -10.57 16.56 1.84
CA SER A 32 -10.13 15.18 2.10
C SER A 32 -8.78 15.14 2.81
N GLN A 33 -7.89 16.07 2.49
CA GLN A 33 -6.58 16.16 3.13
C GLN A 33 -6.71 16.65 4.57
N GLU A 34 -7.49 17.71 4.81
CA GLU A 34 -7.75 18.23 6.16
C GLU A 34 -8.39 17.17 7.07
N LYS A 35 -9.38 16.44 6.57
CA LYS A 35 -10.02 15.33 7.30
C LYS A 35 -9.04 14.22 7.62
N MET A 36 -8.17 13.88 6.67
CA MET A 36 -7.12 12.88 6.88
C MET A 36 -6.17 13.33 8.00
N GLU A 37 -5.71 14.58 7.97
CA GLU A 37 -4.82 15.15 8.98
C GLU A 37 -5.47 15.20 10.37
N GLN A 38 -6.73 15.58 10.45
CA GLN A 38 -7.47 15.62 11.73
C GLN A 38 -7.65 14.22 12.32
N GLN A 39 -8.02 13.23 11.50
CA GLN A 39 -8.22 11.87 11.96
C GLN A 39 -6.89 11.19 12.29
N SER A 40 -5.82 11.47 11.54
CA SER A 40 -4.49 10.94 11.82
C SER A 40 -3.93 11.47 13.14
N LYS A 41 -4.18 12.74 13.48
CA LYS A 41 -3.82 13.30 14.80
C LYS A 41 -4.45 12.52 15.95
N ILE A 42 -5.73 12.20 15.85
CA ILE A 42 -6.43 11.39 16.87
C ILE A 42 -5.75 10.01 17.02
N VAL A 43 -5.44 9.35 15.91
CA VAL A 43 -4.76 8.04 15.92
C VAL A 43 -3.39 8.12 16.57
N ARG A 44 -2.63 9.18 16.28
CA ARG A 44 -1.33 9.45 16.87
C ARG A 44 -1.44 9.70 18.38
N ASP A 45 -2.34 10.57 18.79
CA ASP A 45 -2.50 10.98 20.19
C ASP A 45 -3.01 9.81 21.05
N GLU A 46 -3.76 8.86 20.47
CA GLU A 46 -4.14 7.60 21.08
C GLU A 46 -3.02 6.52 21.07
N GLY A 47 -1.86 6.80 20.50
CA GLY A 47 -0.74 5.86 20.40
C GLY A 47 -1.03 4.63 19.52
N ARG A 48 -1.99 4.70 18.61
CA ARG A 48 -2.38 3.59 17.74
C ARG A 48 -1.48 3.47 16.52
N ARG A 49 -1.42 2.26 15.98
CA ARG A 49 -0.75 1.98 14.71
C ARG A 49 -1.70 2.21 13.56
N LEU A 50 -1.17 2.73 12.44
CA LEU A 50 -1.93 3.00 11.23
C LEU A 50 -1.51 2.04 10.13
N LEU A 51 -2.46 1.25 9.62
CA LEU A 51 -2.26 0.43 8.42
C LEU A 51 -2.69 1.22 7.19
N ILE A 52 -1.80 1.31 6.20
CA ILE A 52 -2.01 2.07 4.97
C ILE A 52 -1.73 1.17 3.77
N PHE A 53 -2.59 1.25 2.76
CA PHE A 53 -2.34 0.66 1.44
C PHE A 53 -1.88 1.79 0.50
N PRO A 54 -0.60 1.87 0.16
CA PRO A 54 -0.03 3.04 -0.52
C PRO A 54 -0.50 3.20 -1.97
N GLU A 55 -0.95 2.14 -2.62
CA GLU A 55 -1.58 2.20 -3.95
C GLU A 55 -2.87 3.02 -3.95
N GLY A 56 -3.64 2.99 -2.84
CA GLY A 56 -4.86 3.74 -2.67
C GLY A 56 -6.07 3.21 -3.44
N HIS A 57 -5.94 2.05 -4.08
CA HIS A 57 -7.01 1.29 -4.74
C HIS A 57 -6.68 -0.19 -4.72
N LEU A 58 -7.63 -1.03 -5.09
CA LEU A 58 -7.42 -2.45 -5.29
C LEU A 58 -6.99 -2.68 -6.75
N SER A 59 -5.90 -3.40 -6.93
CA SER A 59 -5.30 -3.67 -8.24
C SER A 59 -5.38 -5.16 -8.55
N GLU A 60 -5.33 -5.50 -9.84
CA GLU A 60 -5.08 -6.88 -10.23
C GLU A 60 -3.71 -7.34 -9.76
N VAL A 61 -3.64 -8.62 -9.38
CA VAL A 61 -2.38 -9.23 -8.97
C VAL A 61 -1.37 -9.19 -10.12
N GLY A 62 -0.21 -8.66 -9.83
CA GLY A 62 0.84 -8.55 -10.84
C GLY A 62 0.88 -7.22 -11.60
N THR A 63 -0.09 -6.33 -11.40
CA THR A 63 -0.04 -5.00 -12.03
C THR A 63 0.75 -4.02 -11.15
N TYR A 64 1.46 -3.09 -11.80
CA TYR A 64 2.26 -2.08 -11.14
C TYR A 64 1.52 -0.75 -11.07
N HIS A 65 1.43 -0.19 -9.87
CA HIS A 65 0.84 1.13 -9.64
C HIS A 65 1.77 2.00 -8.80
N ARG A 66 1.83 3.28 -9.17
CA ARG A 66 2.61 4.24 -8.40
C ARG A 66 1.97 4.51 -7.05
N TYR A 67 2.76 4.44 -5.98
CA TYR A 67 2.31 4.72 -4.63
C TYR A 67 1.94 6.18 -4.41
N ARG A 68 0.90 6.42 -3.63
CA ARG A 68 0.40 7.75 -3.30
C ARG A 68 1.23 8.40 -2.20
N LYS A 69 1.48 9.69 -2.34
CA LYS A 69 2.32 10.48 -1.45
C LYS A 69 1.80 10.59 -0.01
N GLY A 70 0.54 10.26 0.24
CA GLY A 70 -0.10 10.36 1.56
C GLY A 70 0.66 9.61 2.66
N VAL A 71 1.32 8.49 2.34
CA VAL A 71 2.11 7.72 3.30
C VAL A 71 3.32 8.52 3.80
N TRP A 72 4.00 9.29 2.95
CA TRP A 72 5.10 10.14 3.34
C TRP A 72 4.64 11.29 4.25
N HIS A 73 3.55 11.99 3.90
CA HIS A 73 2.98 13.04 4.74
C HIS A 73 2.63 12.55 6.14
N LEU A 74 2.02 11.38 6.23
CA LEU A 74 1.70 10.75 7.51
C LEU A 74 2.96 10.37 8.31
N GLN A 75 4.02 9.88 7.66
CA GLN A 75 5.28 9.61 8.34
C GLN A 75 5.87 10.88 8.94
N GLN A 76 5.87 11.98 8.19
CA GLN A 76 6.38 13.28 8.71
C GLN A 76 5.54 13.75 9.91
N GLU A 77 4.22 13.65 9.82
CA GLU A 77 3.32 14.06 10.90
C GLU A 77 3.47 13.19 12.16
N PHE A 78 3.59 11.88 12.00
CA PHE A 78 3.76 10.95 13.12
C PHE A 78 5.17 10.93 13.69
N GLY A 79 6.18 11.31 12.90
CA GLY A 79 7.59 11.26 13.30
C GLY A 79 8.06 9.85 13.66
N CYS A 80 7.44 8.80 13.11
CA CYS A 80 7.71 7.40 13.45
C CYS A 80 8.20 6.61 12.23
N PRO A 81 8.90 5.48 12.44
CA PRO A 81 9.28 4.59 11.35
C PRO A 81 8.06 4.01 10.61
N VAL A 82 8.19 3.83 9.31
CA VAL A 82 7.24 3.08 8.48
C VAL A 82 7.77 1.68 8.28
N VAL A 83 6.97 0.67 8.60
CA VAL A 83 7.28 -0.74 8.34
C VAL A 83 6.63 -1.14 7.02
N PRO A 84 7.41 -1.35 5.94
CA PRO A 84 6.88 -1.88 4.69
C PRO A 84 6.38 -3.31 4.89
N VAL A 85 5.31 -3.69 4.19
CA VAL A 85 4.75 -5.04 4.28
C VAL A 85 4.56 -5.59 2.88
N ALA A 86 5.30 -6.65 2.56
CA ALA A 86 5.12 -7.41 1.33
C ALA A 86 4.05 -8.48 1.53
N ASN A 87 3.23 -8.73 0.52
CA ASN A 87 2.20 -9.77 0.61
C ASN A 87 1.84 -10.38 -0.73
N THR A 88 1.32 -11.62 -0.68
CA THR A 88 0.78 -12.34 -1.84
C THR A 88 -0.68 -12.73 -1.67
N LEU A 89 -1.42 -12.02 -0.82
CA LEU A 89 -2.82 -12.32 -0.53
C LEU A 89 -3.69 -12.30 -1.79
N GLY A 90 -3.41 -11.39 -2.71
CA GLY A 90 -4.12 -11.25 -3.98
C GLY A 90 -4.10 -12.52 -4.85
N GLN A 91 -3.05 -13.36 -4.77
CA GLN A 91 -3.03 -14.64 -5.48
C GLN A 91 -4.13 -15.61 -5.03
N ARG A 92 -4.59 -15.48 -3.79
CA ARG A 92 -5.58 -16.40 -3.21
C ARG A 92 -6.96 -15.77 -3.15
N TRP A 93 -7.01 -14.47 -3.03
CA TRP A 93 -8.26 -13.71 -2.93
C TRP A 93 -8.16 -12.45 -3.79
N ASN A 94 -8.54 -12.58 -5.04
CA ASN A 94 -8.67 -11.44 -5.96
C ASN A 94 -10.05 -10.77 -5.78
N GLN A 95 -10.08 -9.46 -5.93
CA GLN A 95 -11.31 -8.67 -5.88
C GLN A 95 -12.24 -8.95 -7.07
N ALA A 96 -11.69 -9.17 -8.25
CA ALA A 96 -12.44 -9.35 -9.49
C ALA A 96 -13.20 -10.68 -9.55
N GLU A 97 -12.84 -11.64 -8.70
CA GLU A 97 -13.36 -13.01 -8.77
C GLU A 97 -14.08 -13.39 -7.47
N TRP A 98 -15.20 -14.08 -7.62
CA TRP A 98 -15.88 -14.71 -6.48
C TRP A 98 -15.14 -15.95 -5.98
N GLU A 99 -14.45 -16.62 -6.87
CA GLU A 99 -13.67 -17.81 -6.57
C GLU A 99 -12.45 -17.47 -5.70
N LYS A 100 -12.17 -18.35 -4.75
CA LYS A 100 -11.00 -18.26 -3.88
C LYS A 100 -10.07 -19.41 -4.22
N HIS A 101 -8.81 -19.07 -4.44
CA HIS A 101 -7.79 -20.05 -4.84
C HIS A 101 -7.13 -20.67 -3.62
N ALA A 102 -7.16 -22.00 -3.54
CA ALA A 102 -6.46 -22.72 -2.47
C ALA A 102 -4.95 -22.52 -2.59
N GLY A 103 -4.26 -22.48 -1.47
CA GLY A 103 -2.80 -22.37 -1.44
C GLY A 103 -2.31 -21.48 -0.31
N LYS A 104 -0.99 -21.32 -0.25
CA LYS A 104 -0.33 -20.45 0.73
C LYS A 104 -0.38 -19.00 0.28
N ALA A 105 -0.54 -18.10 1.24
CA ALA A 105 -0.33 -16.67 1.08
C ALA A 105 0.71 -16.20 2.10
N HIS A 106 1.53 -15.24 1.72
CA HIS A 106 2.58 -14.69 2.56
C HIS A 106 2.26 -13.25 2.95
N ILE A 107 2.61 -12.90 4.17
CA ILE A 107 2.68 -11.54 4.68
C ILE A 107 4.02 -11.42 5.38
N GLU A 108 4.86 -10.50 4.95
CA GLU A 108 6.19 -10.28 5.52
C GLU A 108 6.37 -8.82 5.89
N PHE A 109 6.77 -8.58 7.15
CA PHE A 109 7.14 -7.26 7.65
C PHE A 109 8.62 -7.04 7.35
N LEU A 110 8.91 -6.00 6.60
CA LEU A 110 10.26 -5.69 6.15
C LEU A 110 10.94 -4.70 7.10
N GLU A 111 12.23 -4.44 6.86
CA GLU A 111 13.03 -3.51 7.64
C GLU A 111 12.37 -2.12 7.70
N PRO A 112 12.19 -1.53 8.89
CA PRO A 112 11.58 -0.22 9.04
C PRO A 112 12.35 0.87 8.31
N ILE A 113 11.62 1.80 7.69
CA ILE A 113 12.18 3.02 7.09
C ILE A 113 12.09 4.14 8.13
N PRO A 114 13.23 4.71 8.58
CA PRO A 114 13.23 5.76 9.59
C PRO A 114 12.56 7.04 9.08
N PRO A 115 12.05 7.91 9.98
CA PRO A 115 11.56 9.24 9.61
C PRO A 115 12.68 10.17 9.18
N GLY A 116 12.33 11.27 8.51
CA GLY A 116 13.27 12.34 8.13
C GLY A 116 13.87 12.19 6.73
N MET A 117 13.45 11.19 5.95
CA MET A 117 13.89 11.07 4.56
C MET A 117 13.16 12.07 3.65
N GLU A 118 13.87 12.54 2.62
CA GLU A 118 13.26 13.29 1.52
C GLU A 118 12.18 12.46 0.83
N LYS A 119 11.15 13.17 0.35
CA LYS A 119 9.93 12.55 -0.17
C LYS A 119 10.19 11.55 -1.31
N GLU A 120 10.98 11.96 -2.28
CA GLU A 120 11.29 11.15 -3.46
C GLU A 120 12.07 9.89 -3.07
N ALA A 121 13.09 10.04 -2.22
CA ALA A 121 13.89 8.93 -1.72
C ALA A 121 13.06 7.96 -0.88
N PHE A 122 12.21 8.47 0.01
CA PHE A 122 11.31 7.64 0.82
C PHE A 122 10.32 6.85 -0.04
N MET A 123 9.62 7.53 -0.97
CA MET A 123 8.62 6.88 -1.82
C MET A 123 9.22 5.79 -2.71
N SER A 124 10.43 6.04 -3.20
CA SER A 124 11.19 5.10 -4.01
C SER A 124 11.59 3.87 -3.22
N LEU A 125 12.19 4.08 -2.06
CA LEU A 125 12.63 2.99 -1.18
C LEU A 125 11.44 2.14 -0.69
N LEU A 126 10.33 2.81 -0.31
CA LEU A 126 9.12 2.12 0.12
C LEU A 126 8.57 1.21 -0.98
N GLN A 127 8.44 1.74 -2.18
CA GLN A 127 7.89 1.01 -3.32
C GLN A 127 8.82 -0.13 -3.74
N GLU A 128 10.12 0.14 -3.85
CA GLU A 128 11.12 -0.87 -4.20
C GLU A 128 11.09 -2.04 -3.21
N ARG A 129 11.11 -1.79 -1.90
CA ARG A 129 11.11 -2.83 -0.88
C ARG A 129 9.85 -3.70 -0.94
N ILE A 130 8.67 -3.09 -1.05
CA ILE A 130 7.41 -3.84 -1.09
C ILE A 130 7.30 -4.65 -2.37
N GLU A 131 7.53 -4.01 -3.53
CA GLU A 131 7.33 -4.65 -4.82
C GLU A 131 8.34 -5.79 -5.08
N SER A 132 9.64 -5.54 -4.83
CA SER A 132 10.66 -6.58 -5.03
C SER A 132 10.38 -7.80 -4.16
N ARG A 133 10.07 -7.57 -2.89
CA ARG A 133 9.80 -8.69 -1.99
C ARG A 133 8.49 -9.40 -2.29
N SER A 134 7.45 -8.67 -2.66
CA SER A 134 6.18 -9.28 -3.07
C SER A 134 6.33 -10.17 -4.30
N ILE A 135 7.16 -9.77 -5.28
CA ILE A 135 7.47 -10.58 -6.46
C ILE A 135 8.23 -11.86 -6.08
N GLU A 136 9.21 -11.77 -5.17
CA GLU A 136 9.98 -12.93 -4.71
C GLU A 136 9.13 -13.96 -3.95
N LEU A 137 8.09 -13.49 -3.26
CA LEU A 137 7.17 -14.32 -2.47
C LEU A 137 6.05 -14.97 -3.31
N LEU A 138 5.95 -14.65 -4.60
CA LEU A 138 4.92 -15.25 -5.47
C LEU A 138 5.08 -16.76 -5.57
N ASP A 139 3.96 -17.46 -5.41
CA ASP A 139 3.87 -18.89 -5.66
C ASP A 139 3.70 -19.13 -7.17
N LEU A 140 4.80 -19.43 -7.84
CA LEU A 140 4.83 -19.64 -9.29
C LEU A 140 4.40 -21.05 -9.71
N GLU A 141 4.32 -21.99 -8.76
CA GLU A 141 3.82 -23.35 -9.02
C GLU A 141 2.29 -23.39 -8.94
N ASN A 142 1.69 -22.52 -8.11
CA ASN A 142 0.25 -22.39 -7.97
C ASN A 142 -0.15 -20.92 -8.12
N LEU A 143 -0.36 -20.50 -9.37
CA LEU A 143 -0.57 -19.09 -9.73
C LEU A 143 -1.82 -18.47 -9.08
N GLY A 144 -2.87 -19.27 -8.84
CA GLY A 144 -4.13 -18.74 -8.33
C GLY A 144 -4.71 -17.67 -9.26
N ALA A 145 -5.00 -16.49 -8.74
CA ALA A 145 -5.50 -15.35 -9.50
C ALA A 145 -4.42 -14.53 -10.25
N LEU A 146 -3.16 -14.97 -10.22
CA LEU A 146 -2.06 -14.27 -10.89
C LEU A 146 -2.03 -14.62 -12.38
N ASN A 147 -2.18 -13.63 -13.25
CA ASN A 147 -1.95 -13.81 -14.68
C ASN A 147 -0.43 -13.87 -14.95
N PRO A 148 0.08 -14.97 -15.56
CA PRO A 148 1.50 -15.12 -15.89
C PRO A 148 2.08 -13.99 -16.74
N GLU A 149 1.29 -13.40 -17.63
CA GLU A 149 1.70 -12.28 -18.47
C GLU A 149 2.05 -11.02 -17.66
N ASN A 150 1.36 -10.82 -16.53
CA ASN A 150 1.61 -9.69 -15.64
C ASN A 150 2.97 -9.79 -14.92
N ILE A 151 3.51 -11.00 -14.69
CA ILE A 151 4.80 -11.21 -14.01
C ILE A 151 5.94 -10.55 -14.79
N GLY A 152 5.93 -10.67 -16.12
CA GLY A 152 6.93 -10.03 -16.97
C GLY A 152 6.88 -8.51 -16.86
N GLN A 153 5.69 -7.94 -16.95
CA GLN A 153 5.48 -6.50 -16.85
C GLN A 153 5.86 -5.95 -15.45
N MET A 154 5.56 -6.66 -14.37
CA MET A 154 5.98 -6.27 -13.03
C MET A 154 7.49 -6.15 -12.92
N LYS A 155 8.23 -7.16 -13.37
CA LYS A 155 9.69 -7.16 -13.33
C LYS A 155 10.30 -6.05 -14.17
N GLU A 156 9.77 -5.82 -15.38
CA GLU A 156 10.22 -4.75 -16.26
C GLU A 156 9.94 -3.37 -15.67
N ASN A 157 8.75 -3.14 -15.17
CA ASN A 157 8.35 -1.88 -14.54
C ASN A 157 9.16 -1.60 -13.27
N HIS A 158 9.45 -2.63 -12.48
CA HIS A 158 10.29 -2.51 -11.30
C HIS A 158 11.73 -2.12 -11.67
N VAL A 159 12.31 -2.79 -12.65
CA VAL A 159 13.65 -2.46 -13.15
C VAL A 159 13.70 -1.06 -13.77
N ALA A 160 12.69 -0.66 -14.53
CA ALA A 160 12.60 0.67 -15.12
C ALA A 160 12.46 1.76 -14.04
N ALA A 161 11.67 1.52 -13.01
CA ALA A 161 11.53 2.42 -11.87
C ALA A 161 12.85 2.58 -11.12
N ALA A 162 13.54 1.49 -10.80
CA ALA A 162 14.83 1.51 -10.14
C ALA A 162 15.89 2.28 -10.95
N LYS A 163 15.95 2.08 -12.27
CA LYS A 163 16.87 2.82 -13.15
C LYS A 163 16.58 4.32 -13.21
N ARG A 164 15.29 4.70 -13.21
CA ARG A 164 14.91 6.12 -13.19
C ARG A 164 15.36 6.78 -11.90
N LEU A 165 15.15 6.14 -10.77
CA LEU A 165 15.52 6.64 -9.46
C LEU A 165 17.03 6.78 -9.29
N ALA A 166 17.80 5.80 -9.79
CA ALA A 166 19.26 5.90 -9.80
C ALA A 166 19.74 7.14 -10.58
N ARG A 167 19.14 7.43 -11.74
CA ARG A 167 19.47 8.62 -12.55
C ARG A 167 19.09 9.93 -11.85
N GLU A 168 17.95 9.98 -11.18
CA GLU A 168 17.49 11.15 -10.42
C GLU A 168 18.43 11.41 -9.24
N ALA A 169 18.95 10.37 -8.59
CA ALA A 169 19.91 10.47 -7.49
C ALA A 169 21.33 10.91 -7.93
N GLU A 170 21.73 10.59 -9.18
CA GLU A 170 23.01 11.02 -9.75
C GLU A 170 23.00 12.48 -10.28
N ALA A 171 21.79 13.00 -10.53
CA ALA A 171 21.61 14.33 -11.11
C ALA A 171 21.38 15.45 -10.08
N GLY A 172 21.22 15.13 -8.80
CA GLY A 172 20.99 16.06 -7.67
C GLY A 172 22.17 16.15 -6.74
#